data_8bb2ec262e59b980ba6a4a1415a42dec
#
_entry.id   8bb2ec262e59b980ba6a4a1415a42dec
#
_cell.length_a   1.000
_cell.length_b   1.000
_cell.length_c   1.000
_cell.angle_alpha   90.00
_cell.angle_beta   90.00
_cell.angle_gamma   90.00
#
_symmetry.space_group_name_H-M   'P 1'
#
loop_
_entity.id
_entity.type
_entity.pdbx_description
1 polymer ?
#
loop_
_entity_poly.entity_id
_entity_poly.type
_entity_poly.pdbx_seq_one_letter_code
_entity_poly.pdbx_strand_id
1 'polypeptide(L)'
;MAAPVLKAQHLGIQFGGLKAVDDFNMEIGESELVGLIGPNGAGKTTVFNLITGVYKPTEGSFYLCGERMNGKKTHQIVQAGIARTFQNIRLFKKMTVIENVKTAMQSHTTYGLADAIFRTKKYWRQEAEITARAKELLK
;
A
#
# COMPACT_ATOMS: atom_id res chain seq x y z
N MET A 1 20.79 -17.52 -1.17
CA MET A 1 20.18 -16.32 -1.76
C MET A 1 19.21 -15.75 -0.75
N ALA A 2 19.20 -14.44 -0.52
CA ALA A 2 18.22 -13.81 0.36
C ALA A 2 16.82 -14.01 -0.23
N ALA A 3 15.82 -14.19 0.64
CA ALA A 3 14.42 -14.32 0.18
C ALA A 3 13.96 -12.99 -0.46
N PRO A 4 13.20 -13.03 -1.56
CA PRO A 4 12.71 -11.82 -2.20
C PRO A 4 11.74 -11.06 -1.27
N VAL A 5 11.84 -9.73 -1.28
CA VAL A 5 10.92 -8.86 -0.54
C VAL A 5 9.52 -8.93 -1.15
N LEU A 6 9.44 -8.89 -2.50
CA LEU A 6 8.18 -9.06 -3.21
C LEU A 6 8.34 -10.17 -4.25
N LYS A 7 7.36 -11.07 -4.30
CA LYS A 7 7.32 -12.14 -5.28
C LYS A 7 5.91 -12.28 -5.86
N ALA A 8 5.79 -12.24 -7.17
CA ALA A 8 4.58 -12.59 -7.91
C ALA A 8 4.83 -13.88 -8.69
N GLN A 9 3.89 -14.83 -8.62
CA GLN A 9 3.97 -16.13 -9.29
C GLN A 9 2.69 -16.40 -10.06
N HIS A 10 2.82 -16.55 -11.38
CA HIS A 10 1.71 -16.84 -12.30
C HIS A 10 0.51 -15.92 -12.12
N LEU A 11 0.79 -14.65 -11.77
CA LEU A 11 -0.25 -13.69 -11.40
C LEU A 11 -1.07 -13.31 -12.63
N GLY A 12 -2.38 -13.50 -12.56
CA GLY A 12 -3.29 -13.22 -13.65
C GLY A 12 -4.59 -12.58 -13.18
N ILE A 13 -5.21 -11.80 -14.06
CA ILE A 13 -6.55 -11.27 -13.87
C ILE A 13 -7.31 -11.21 -15.17
N GLN A 14 -8.56 -11.66 -15.11
CA GLN A 14 -9.50 -11.62 -16.20
C GLN A 14 -10.72 -10.76 -15.85
N PHE A 15 -11.09 -9.88 -16.74
CA PHE A 15 -12.32 -9.07 -16.66
C PHE A 15 -13.29 -9.53 -17.74
N GLY A 16 -14.38 -10.22 -17.34
CA GLY A 16 -15.27 -10.86 -18.31
C GLY A 16 -14.52 -11.82 -19.21
N GLY A 17 -14.48 -11.58 -20.52
CA GLY A 17 -13.74 -12.41 -21.48
C GLY A 17 -12.30 -11.96 -21.76
N LEU A 18 -11.84 -10.83 -21.18
CA LEU A 18 -10.52 -10.25 -21.46
C LEU A 18 -9.55 -10.59 -20.34
N LYS A 19 -8.46 -11.33 -20.66
CA LYS A 19 -7.28 -11.45 -19.79
C LYS A 19 -6.46 -10.15 -19.88
N ALA A 20 -6.48 -9.36 -18.82
CA ALA A 20 -5.74 -8.10 -18.73
C ALA A 20 -4.30 -8.29 -18.25
N VAL A 21 -4.03 -9.34 -17.49
CA VAL A 21 -2.71 -9.83 -17.12
C VAL A 21 -2.76 -11.35 -17.17
N ASP A 22 -1.76 -11.96 -17.80
CA ASP A 22 -1.65 -13.40 -17.94
C ASP A 22 -0.23 -13.84 -17.58
N ASP A 23 -0.11 -14.79 -16.68
CA ASP A 23 1.15 -15.41 -16.24
C ASP A 23 2.27 -14.44 -15.87
N PHE A 24 1.94 -13.38 -15.14
CA PHE A 24 2.94 -12.40 -14.70
C PHE A 24 3.76 -12.96 -13.54
N ASN A 25 5.08 -12.97 -13.75
CA ASN A 25 6.06 -13.44 -12.78
C ASN A 25 7.08 -12.32 -12.49
N MET A 26 7.37 -12.06 -11.22
CA MET A 26 8.32 -11.05 -10.79
C MET A 26 8.87 -11.37 -9.40
N GLU A 27 10.15 -11.12 -9.21
CA GLU A 27 10.78 -11.12 -7.89
C GLU A 27 11.56 -9.83 -7.70
N ILE A 28 11.45 -9.23 -6.51
CA ILE A 28 12.17 -8.01 -6.13
C ILE A 28 12.92 -8.32 -4.83
N GLY A 29 14.23 -8.13 -4.85
CA GLY A 29 15.11 -8.26 -3.70
C GLY A 29 15.12 -7.02 -2.82
N GLU A 30 15.91 -7.10 -1.73
CA GLU A 30 16.13 -5.97 -0.83
C GLU A 30 16.90 -4.85 -1.53
N SER A 31 16.46 -3.60 -1.39
CA SER A 31 17.09 -2.42 -2.00
C SER A 31 17.17 -2.46 -3.55
N GLU A 32 16.35 -3.26 -4.20
CA GLU A 32 16.34 -3.40 -5.64
C GLU A 32 15.36 -2.40 -6.28
N LEU A 33 15.76 -1.82 -7.41
CA LEU A 33 14.92 -0.98 -8.26
C LEU A 33 14.52 -1.75 -9.52
N VAL A 34 13.23 -2.03 -9.66
CA VAL A 34 12.68 -2.77 -10.81
C VAL A 34 11.77 -1.88 -11.64
N GLY A 35 11.97 -1.87 -12.96
CA GLY A 35 11.14 -1.14 -13.91
C GLY A 35 10.18 -2.08 -14.66
N LEU A 36 8.88 -1.76 -14.66
CA LEU A 36 7.88 -2.44 -15.47
C LEU A 36 7.64 -1.65 -16.76
N ILE A 37 8.13 -2.15 -17.87
CA ILE A 37 8.12 -1.48 -19.17
C ILE A 37 7.14 -2.19 -20.11
N GLY A 38 6.51 -1.44 -21.00
CA GLY A 38 5.62 -1.96 -22.03
C GLY A 38 4.74 -0.86 -22.66
N PRO A 39 4.09 -1.12 -23.80
CA PRO A 39 3.21 -0.16 -24.46
C PRO A 39 1.97 0.20 -23.61
N ASN A 40 1.23 1.21 -24.05
CA ASN A 40 -0.06 1.54 -23.45
C ASN A 40 -1.03 0.36 -23.65
N GLY A 41 -1.76 0.00 -22.60
CA GLY A 41 -2.63 -1.17 -22.61
C GLY A 41 -1.98 -2.51 -22.24
N ALA A 42 -0.66 -2.57 -22.07
CA ALA A 42 0.06 -3.82 -21.71
C ALA A 42 -0.19 -4.34 -20.27
N GLY A 43 -1.19 -3.82 -19.58
CA GLY A 43 -1.55 -4.31 -18.23
C GLY A 43 -0.69 -3.78 -17.08
N LYS A 44 0.27 -2.85 -17.30
CA LYS A 44 1.14 -2.32 -16.24
C LYS A 44 0.36 -1.80 -15.02
N THR A 45 -0.61 -0.93 -15.24
CA THR A 45 -1.48 -0.40 -14.19
C THR A 45 -2.28 -1.50 -13.49
N THR A 46 -2.68 -2.52 -14.24
CA THR A 46 -3.41 -3.69 -13.71
C THR A 46 -2.52 -4.50 -12.77
N VAL A 47 -1.24 -4.72 -13.13
CA VAL A 47 -0.26 -5.36 -12.24
C VAL A 47 -0.09 -4.55 -10.94
N PHE A 48 0.08 -3.23 -11.01
CA PHE A 48 0.13 -2.38 -9.81
C PHE A 48 -1.16 -2.47 -8.97
N ASN A 49 -2.33 -2.54 -9.61
CA ASN A 49 -3.60 -2.70 -8.91
C ASN A 49 -3.73 -4.07 -8.23
N LEU A 50 -3.18 -5.11 -8.82
CA LEU A 50 -3.11 -6.45 -8.21
C LEU A 50 -2.22 -6.46 -6.96
N ILE A 51 -0.98 -5.96 -7.08
CA ILE A 51 0.00 -5.94 -5.99
C ILE A 51 -0.46 -5.04 -4.82
N THR A 52 -1.19 -3.96 -5.12
CA THR A 52 -1.72 -3.05 -4.09
C THR A 52 -3.09 -3.46 -3.55
N GLY A 53 -3.66 -4.59 -4.01
CA GLY A 53 -4.93 -5.13 -3.52
C GLY A 53 -6.17 -4.36 -3.94
N VAL A 54 -6.05 -3.49 -4.95
CA VAL A 54 -7.21 -2.82 -5.60
C VAL A 54 -8.01 -3.85 -6.39
N TYR A 55 -7.32 -4.76 -7.06
CA TYR A 55 -7.91 -5.92 -7.72
C TYR A 55 -7.50 -7.22 -7.04
N LYS A 56 -8.39 -8.20 -7.08
CA LYS A 56 -8.06 -9.56 -6.65
C LYS A 56 -7.61 -10.37 -7.86
N PRO A 57 -6.47 -11.06 -7.79
CA PRO A 57 -6.06 -11.94 -8.88
C PRO A 57 -7.06 -13.08 -9.06
N THR A 58 -7.32 -13.45 -10.32
CA THR A 58 -8.08 -14.66 -10.68
C THR A 58 -7.20 -15.89 -10.68
N GLU A 59 -5.91 -15.72 -10.98
CA GLU A 59 -4.91 -16.78 -11.05
C GLU A 59 -3.64 -16.33 -10.34
N GLY A 60 -2.83 -17.31 -9.90
CA GLY A 60 -1.55 -17.08 -9.28
C GLY A 60 -1.57 -16.47 -7.89
N SER A 61 -0.44 -16.02 -7.43
CA SER A 61 -0.26 -15.49 -6.08
C SER A 61 0.84 -14.43 -6.03
N PHE A 62 0.73 -13.53 -5.06
CA PHE A 62 1.84 -12.65 -4.71
C PHE A 62 2.11 -12.67 -3.20
N TYR A 63 3.36 -12.43 -2.88
CA TYR A 63 3.90 -12.54 -1.53
C TYR A 63 4.72 -11.29 -1.21
N LEU A 64 4.64 -10.86 0.03
CA LEU A 64 5.49 -9.80 0.59
C LEU A 64 6.24 -10.38 1.79
N CYS A 65 7.56 -10.33 1.77
CA CYS A 65 8.43 -10.92 2.80
C CYS A 65 8.04 -12.37 3.16
N GLY A 66 7.67 -13.17 2.14
CA GLY A 66 7.23 -14.56 2.30
C GLY A 66 5.77 -14.73 2.72
N GLU A 67 5.07 -13.69 3.12
CA GLU A 67 3.65 -13.75 3.50
C GLU A 67 2.76 -13.58 2.26
N ARG A 68 1.79 -14.49 2.09
CA ARG A 68 0.84 -14.44 0.97
C ARG A 68 -0.15 -13.28 1.15
N MET A 69 -0.24 -12.42 0.14
CA MET A 69 -1.07 -11.21 0.16
C MET A 69 -2.42 -11.36 -0.57
N ASN A 70 -2.64 -12.47 -1.29
CA ASN A 70 -3.90 -12.69 -2.00
C ASN A 70 -5.11 -12.58 -1.05
N GLY A 71 -6.11 -11.79 -1.48
CA GLY A 71 -7.35 -11.63 -0.72
C GLY A 71 -7.29 -10.69 0.48
N LYS A 72 -6.10 -10.20 0.84
CA LYS A 72 -5.97 -9.14 1.85
C LYS A 72 -6.57 -7.84 1.31
N LYS A 73 -7.14 -7.05 2.21
CA LYS A 73 -7.67 -5.72 1.88
C LYS A 73 -6.51 -4.73 1.66
N THR A 74 -6.72 -3.70 0.85
CA THR A 74 -5.70 -2.69 0.52
C THR A 74 -5.00 -2.12 1.77
N HIS A 75 -5.74 -1.79 2.84
CA HIS A 75 -5.14 -1.28 4.07
C HIS A 75 -4.22 -2.28 4.77
N GLN A 76 -4.51 -3.58 4.70
CA GLN A 76 -3.66 -4.64 5.26
C GLN A 76 -2.36 -4.79 4.46
N ILE A 77 -2.43 -4.63 3.13
CA ILE A 77 -1.26 -4.65 2.24
C ILE A 77 -0.37 -3.43 2.52
N VAL A 78 -0.97 -2.25 2.73
CA VAL A 78 -0.24 -1.04 3.12
C VAL A 78 0.43 -1.22 4.49
N GLN A 79 -0.28 -1.80 5.47
CA GLN A 79 0.30 -2.10 6.79
C GLN A 79 1.44 -3.14 6.73
N ALA A 80 1.38 -4.06 5.76
CA ALA A 80 2.46 -5.01 5.51
C ALA A 80 3.71 -4.39 4.86
N GLY A 81 3.63 -3.13 4.38
CA GLY A 81 4.78 -2.35 3.91
C GLY A 81 4.74 -1.94 2.44
N ILE A 82 3.68 -2.25 1.68
CA ILE A 82 3.55 -1.77 0.31
C ILE A 82 2.93 -0.38 0.29
N ALA A 83 3.66 0.62 -0.18
CA ALA A 83 3.16 1.95 -0.44
C ALA A 83 3.09 2.23 -1.95
N ARG A 84 2.13 3.04 -2.38
CA ARG A 84 1.98 3.47 -3.76
C ARG A 84 1.79 4.97 -3.85
N THR A 85 2.52 5.62 -4.73
CA THR A 85 2.27 7.00 -5.13
C THR A 85 1.20 7.03 -6.24
N PHE A 86 0.28 8.00 -6.16
CA PHE A 86 -0.78 8.19 -7.15
C PHE A 86 -0.53 9.47 -7.93
N GLN A 87 -0.80 9.44 -9.23
CA GLN A 87 -0.68 10.63 -10.10
C GLN A 87 -1.65 11.74 -9.69
N ASN A 88 -2.85 11.38 -9.26
CA ASN A 88 -3.86 12.32 -8.78
C ASN A 88 -3.90 12.35 -7.27
N ILE A 89 -3.36 13.40 -6.68
CA ILE A 89 -3.38 13.61 -5.24
C ILE A 89 -4.80 14.00 -4.83
N ARG A 90 -5.44 13.19 -3.99
CA ARG A 90 -6.74 13.48 -3.39
C ARG A 90 -6.55 13.95 -1.96
N LEU A 91 -6.47 15.26 -1.78
CA LEU A 91 -6.41 15.88 -0.47
C LEU A 91 -7.81 16.18 0.08
N PHE A 92 -7.93 16.15 1.39
CA PHE A 92 -9.11 16.67 2.09
C PHE A 92 -9.07 18.19 2.05
N LYS A 93 -9.77 18.81 1.09
CA LYS A 93 -9.71 20.23 0.79
C LYS A 93 -10.10 21.16 1.96
N LYS A 94 -10.88 20.67 2.92
CA LYS A 94 -11.31 21.41 4.11
C LYS A 94 -10.35 21.28 5.29
N MET A 95 -9.31 20.45 5.16
CA MET A 95 -8.31 20.22 6.19
C MET A 95 -7.03 20.98 5.84
N THR A 96 -6.31 21.40 6.84
CA THR A 96 -4.98 22.01 6.67
C THR A 96 -3.96 21.00 6.14
N VAL A 97 -2.82 21.47 5.65
CA VAL A 97 -1.76 20.60 5.13
C VAL A 97 -1.29 19.61 6.22
N ILE A 98 -1.08 20.11 7.45
CA ILE A 98 -0.63 19.25 8.55
C ILE A 98 -1.68 18.19 8.93
N GLU A 99 -2.97 18.52 8.88
CA GLU A 99 -4.04 17.57 9.15
C GLU A 99 -4.12 16.47 8.08
N ASN A 100 -3.91 16.82 6.81
CA ASN A 100 -3.80 15.83 5.72
C ASN A 100 -2.65 14.86 5.97
N VAL A 101 -1.45 15.35 6.32
CA VAL A 101 -0.30 14.51 6.65
C VAL A 101 -0.57 13.65 7.87
N LYS A 102 -1.14 14.22 8.94
CA LYS A 102 -1.52 13.47 10.14
C LYS A 102 -2.51 12.35 9.85
N THR A 103 -3.50 12.58 8.98
CA THR A 103 -4.48 11.58 8.57
C THR A 103 -3.81 10.38 7.90
N ALA A 104 -2.83 10.62 7.04
CA ALA A 104 -2.06 9.53 6.41
C ALA A 104 -1.26 8.71 7.45
N MET A 105 -0.80 9.34 8.52
CA MET A 105 -0.05 8.69 9.59
C MET A 105 -0.90 7.88 10.57
N GLN A 106 -2.24 8.05 10.59
CA GLN A 106 -3.12 7.33 11.50
C GLN A 106 -3.11 5.81 11.34
N SER A 107 -2.72 5.29 10.16
CA SER A 107 -2.56 3.85 9.94
C SER A 107 -1.50 3.19 10.86
N HIS A 108 -0.61 3.99 11.43
CA HIS A 108 0.46 3.54 12.34
C HIS A 108 0.15 3.78 13.82
N THR A 109 -1.05 4.27 14.15
CA THR A 109 -1.45 4.49 15.55
C THR A 109 -1.82 3.18 16.23
N THR A 110 -1.49 3.08 17.51
CA THR A 110 -1.80 1.92 18.35
C THR A 110 -2.85 2.21 19.42
N TYR A 111 -3.38 3.43 19.49
CA TYR A 111 -4.50 3.76 20.37
C TYR A 111 -5.83 3.32 19.74
N GLY A 112 -6.73 2.82 20.57
CA GLY A 112 -8.06 2.40 20.16
C GLY A 112 -9.10 3.51 20.20
N LEU A 113 -10.32 3.18 19.76
CA LEU A 113 -11.46 4.10 19.81
C LEU A 113 -11.76 4.61 21.23
N ALA A 114 -11.65 3.74 22.24
CA ALA A 114 -11.82 4.11 23.64
C ALA A 114 -10.77 5.15 24.08
N ASP A 115 -9.50 4.97 23.74
CA ASP A 115 -8.44 5.94 24.04
C ASP A 115 -8.71 7.31 23.41
N ALA A 116 -9.25 7.32 22.19
CA ALA A 116 -9.60 8.56 21.49
C ALA A 116 -10.79 9.27 22.13
N ILE A 117 -11.84 8.53 22.52
CA ILE A 117 -13.05 9.09 23.17
C ILE A 117 -12.70 9.66 24.55
N PHE A 118 -11.97 8.89 25.38
CA PHE A 118 -11.62 9.30 26.74
C PHE A 118 -10.35 10.16 26.80
N ARG A 119 -9.72 10.46 25.67
CA ARG A 119 -8.49 11.28 25.55
C ARG A 119 -7.44 10.87 26.57
N THR A 120 -7.11 9.57 26.60
CA THR A 120 -6.13 9.01 27.54
C THR A 120 -4.74 9.61 27.36
N LYS A 121 -3.84 9.40 28.34
CA LYS A 121 -2.42 9.81 28.23
C LYS A 121 -1.74 9.17 26.99
N LYS A 122 -2.15 7.95 26.62
CA LYS A 122 -1.65 7.25 25.43
C LYS A 122 -2.06 7.98 24.14
N TYR A 123 -3.32 8.43 24.06
CA TYR A 123 -3.81 9.24 22.94
C TYR A 123 -2.99 10.52 22.78
N TRP A 124 -2.87 11.33 23.85
CA TRP A 124 -2.14 12.60 23.79
C TRP A 124 -0.67 12.44 23.40
N ARG A 125 0.00 11.40 23.92
CA ARG A 125 1.39 11.13 23.59
C ARG A 125 1.55 10.83 22.08
N GLN A 126 0.74 9.93 21.52
CA GLN A 126 0.82 9.57 20.11
C GLN A 126 0.41 10.73 19.20
N GLU A 127 -0.58 11.52 19.56
CA GLU A 127 -0.95 12.73 18.79
C GLU A 127 0.18 13.77 18.77
N ALA A 128 0.92 13.93 19.87
CA ALA A 128 2.10 14.79 19.90
C ALA A 128 3.23 14.26 19.00
N GLU A 129 3.51 12.95 19.06
CA GLU A 129 4.51 12.29 18.20
C GLU A 129 4.16 12.42 16.72
N ILE A 130 2.91 12.14 16.31
CA ILE A 130 2.42 12.29 14.95
C ILE A 130 2.55 13.75 14.49
N THR A 131 2.19 14.70 15.35
CA THR A 131 2.27 16.13 15.02
C THR A 131 3.73 16.59 14.84
N ALA A 132 4.64 16.13 15.68
CA ALA A 132 6.06 16.41 15.54
C ALA A 132 6.62 15.84 14.24
N ARG A 133 6.31 14.58 13.94
CA ARG A 133 6.74 13.91 12.69
C ARG A 133 6.14 14.57 11.45
N ALA A 134 4.86 14.95 11.49
CA ALA A 134 4.22 15.67 10.38
C ALA A 134 4.90 17.01 10.10
N LYS A 135 5.27 17.76 11.15
CA LYS A 135 6.03 19.01 11.01
C LYS A 135 7.42 18.80 10.43
N GLU A 136 8.08 17.71 10.79
CA GLU A 136 9.39 17.34 10.24
C GLU A 136 9.32 17.05 8.73
N LEU A 137 8.29 16.29 8.30
CA LEU A 137 8.07 15.93 6.90
C LEU A 137 7.66 17.14 6.02
N LEU A 138 7.19 18.23 6.62
CA LEU A 138 6.76 19.44 5.92
C LEU A 138 7.85 20.54 5.88
N LYS A 139 9.05 20.28 6.40
CA LYS A 139 10.22 21.17 6.28
C LYS A 139 10.94 20.95 4.96
#